data_5a8c03bb31bbbf39643295196680a965
#
_entry.id   5a8c03bb31bbbf39643295196680a965
#
_cell.length_a   1.000
_cell.length_b   1.000
_cell.length_c   1.000
_cell.angle_alpha   90.00
_cell.angle_beta   90.00
_cell.angle_gamma   90.00
#
_symmetry.space_group_name_H-M   'P 1'
#
loop_
_entity.id
_entity.type
_entity.pdbx_description
1 polymer ?
#
loop_
_entity_poly.entity_id
_entity_poly.type
_entity_poly.pdbx_seq_one_letter_code
_entity_poly.pdbx_strand_id
1 'polypeptide(L)'
;MVILGIDPGIAIVGWGVIDYGGIGTRPKPLDFGAITTHASMKTEDRLAVVYREMQAIVAKYKPEAAAVEELFFNTNQKTGIIVAESRGVILLSCCLAGVPIYEYTPLQIKSAVAGYGRADKNQMIEMVTQFLGLKEKPRPDDTADALAAAICHAHTGTSRLAQYYNRPTTMAGKIGQAGKGSRSDLAGKVGVSAADRLTDMTNTKDTAK
;
A
#
# COMPACT_ATOMS: atom_id res chain seq x y z
N MET A 1 -10.20 14.80 2.44
CA MET A 1 -8.99 14.01 2.07
C MET A 1 -9.32 12.53 2.21
N VAL A 2 -9.24 11.81 1.10
CA VAL A 2 -9.47 10.35 1.10
C VAL A 2 -8.16 9.64 1.47
N ILE A 3 -8.19 8.84 2.54
CA ILE A 3 -7.03 8.11 3.06
C ILE A 3 -7.31 6.61 2.96
N LEU A 4 -6.37 5.88 2.36
CA LEU A 4 -6.36 4.42 2.31
C LEU A 4 -5.41 3.90 3.38
N GLY A 5 -5.93 3.23 4.40
CA GLY A 5 -5.14 2.49 5.38
C GLY A 5 -4.93 1.05 4.92
N ILE A 6 -3.75 0.50 5.20
CA ILE A 6 -3.36 -0.84 4.77
C ILE A 6 -2.60 -1.53 5.89
N ASP A 7 -3.02 -2.74 6.22
CA ASP A 7 -2.28 -3.71 7.03
C ASP A 7 -1.71 -4.80 6.09
N PRO A 8 -0.40 -4.81 5.83
CA PRO A 8 0.21 -5.70 4.84
C PRO A 8 0.32 -7.13 5.34
N GLY A 9 -0.30 -8.06 4.64
CA GLY A 9 -0.16 -9.50 4.83
C GLY A 9 -0.05 -10.21 3.48
N ILE A 10 0.04 -11.54 3.47
CA ILE A 10 -0.05 -12.35 2.25
C ILE A 10 -1.29 -13.23 2.27
N ALA A 11 -1.65 -13.81 3.40
CA ALA A 11 -2.90 -14.57 3.54
C ALA A 11 -4.11 -13.64 3.58
N ILE A 12 -3.96 -12.54 4.30
CA ILE A 12 -4.95 -11.48 4.46
C ILE A 12 -4.20 -10.15 4.34
N VAL A 13 -4.68 -9.26 3.50
CA VAL A 13 -4.29 -7.85 3.46
C VAL A 13 -5.50 -7.05 3.92
N GLY A 14 -5.43 -6.45 5.09
CA GLY A 14 -6.46 -5.52 5.55
C GLY A 14 -6.39 -4.21 4.77
N TRP A 15 -7.55 -3.66 4.42
CA TRP A 15 -7.64 -2.32 3.84
C TRP A 15 -8.86 -1.56 4.37
N GLY A 16 -8.74 -0.24 4.45
CA GLY A 16 -9.84 0.62 4.86
C GLY A 16 -9.68 2.02 4.29
N VAL A 17 -10.77 2.60 3.80
CA VAL A 17 -10.80 3.94 3.21
C VAL A 17 -11.68 4.85 4.05
N ILE A 18 -11.12 5.98 4.45
CA ILE A 18 -11.85 7.01 5.19
C ILE A 18 -11.80 8.35 4.46
N ASP A 19 -12.85 9.15 4.61
CA ASP A 19 -12.81 10.56 4.23
C ASP A 19 -12.62 11.43 5.48
N TYR A 20 -11.55 12.21 5.48
CA TYR A 20 -11.18 13.11 6.57
C TYR A 20 -11.32 14.57 6.15
N GLY A 21 -12.25 15.28 6.79
CA GLY A 21 -12.55 16.67 6.50
C GLY A 21 -11.56 17.70 7.07
N GLY A 22 -10.56 17.25 7.88
CA GLY A 22 -9.56 18.11 8.51
C GLY A 22 -9.69 18.16 10.03
N ILE A 23 -8.84 18.96 10.66
CA ILE A 23 -8.75 19.09 12.12
C ILE A 23 -10.10 19.45 12.73
N GLY A 24 -10.50 18.73 13.79
CA GLY A 24 -11.78 18.92 14.48
C GLY A 24 -12.96 18.20 13.83
N THR A 25 -12.76 17.53 12.69
CA THR A 25 -13.81 16.71 12.09
C THR A 25 -13.60 15.23 12.41
N ARG A 26 -14.72 14.51 12.51
CA ARG A 26 -14.70 13.05 12.65
C ARG A 26 -14.48 12.43 11.27
N PRO A 27 -13.50 11.54 11.08
CA PRO A 27 -13.35 10.81 9.83
C PRO A 27 -14.58 9.94 9.54
N LYS A 28 -14.98 9.88 8.27
CA LYS A 28 -16.11 9.06 7.81
C LYS A 28 -15.58 7.81 7.11
N PRO A 29 -15.98 6.61 7.48
CA PRO A 29 -15.63 5.41 6.74
C PRO A 29 -16.34 5.45 5.38
N LEU A 30 -15.60 5.22 4.29
CA LEU A 30 -16.16 5.08 2.95
C LEU A 30 -16.37 3.61 2.61
N ASP A 31 -15.35 2.78 2.87
CA ASP A 31 -15.41 1.34 2.66
C ASP A 31 -14.22 0.65 3.34
N PHE A 32 -14.32 -0.64 3.58
CA PHE A 32 -13.23 -1.42 4.17
C PHE A 32 -13.44 -2.92 3.90
N GLY A 33 -12.36 -3.69 3.99
CA GLY A 33 -12.42 -5.13 3.77
C GLY A 33 -11.04 -5.77 3.82
N ALA A 34 -10.96 -6.98 3.30
CA ALA A 34 -9.73 -7.73 3.24
C ALA A 34 -9.54 -8.40 1.88
N ILE A 35 -8.31 -8.35 1.37
CA ILE A 35 -7.88 -9.17 0.24
C ILE A 35 -7.40 -10.50 0.82
N THR A 36 -7.98 -11.60 0.40
CA THR A 36 -7.62 -12.93 0.91
C THR A 36 -7.00 -13.79 -0.17
N THR A 37 -5.96 -14.54 0.17
CA THR A 37 -5.32 -15.50 -0.72
C THR A 37 -5.19 -16.85 -0.04
N HIS A 38 -5.39 -17.93 -0.78
CA HIS A 38 -5.35 -19.27 -0.21
C HIS A 38 -3.92 -19.82 -0.12
N ALA A 39 -3.60 -20.54 0.95
CA ALA A 39 -2.25 -21.10 1.19
C ALA A 39 -1.81 -22.14 0.15
N SER A 40 -2.75 -22.78 -0.56
CA SER A 40 -2.45 -23.74 -1.64
C SER A 40 -2.02 -23.06 -2.96
N MET A 41 -2.22 -21.77 -3.11
CA MET A 41 -1.76 -21.02 -4.28
C MET A 41 -0.25 -20.84 -4.22
N LYS A 42 0.39 -20.78 -5.39
CA LYS A 42 1.80 -20.39 -5.47
C LYS A 42 1.98 -18.93 -5.06
N THR A 43 3.15 -18.58 -4.54
CA THR A 43 3.43 -17.22 -4.05
C THR A 43 3.20 -16.18 -5.14
N GLU A 44 3.70 -16.41 -6.35
CA GLU A 44 3.52 -15.50 -7.48
C GLU A 44 2.05 -15.24 -7.83
N ASP A 45 1.19 -16.26 -7.76
CA ASP A 45 -0.24 -16.14 -8.02
C ASP A 45 -0.92 -15.32 -6.91
N ARG A 46 -0.52 -15.54 -5.64
CA ARG A 46 -1.01 -14.75 -4.50
C ARG A 46 -0.64 -13.28 -4.64
N LEU A 47 0.62 -12.99 -5.01
CA LEU A 47 1.07 -11.62 -5.25
C LEU A 47 0.31 -10.96 -6.40
N ALA A 48 -0.01 -11.73 -7.46
CA ALA A 48 -0.82 -11.22 -8.57
C ALA A 48 -2.27 -10.91 -8.14
N VAL A 49 -2.85 -11.68 -7.22
CA VAL A 49 -4.16 -11.37 -6.62
C VAL A 49 -4.07 -10.06 -5.83
N VAL A 50 -3.08 -9.94 -4.93
CA VAL A 50 -2.88 -8.71 -4.12
C VAL A 50 -2.73 -7.49 -5.03
N TYR A 51 -1.93 -7.60 -6.09
CA TYR A 51 -1.74 -6.49 -7.05
C TYR A 51 -3.06 -6.05 -7.69
N ARG A 52 -3.83 -7.00 -8.26
CA ARG A 52 -5.09 -6.69 -8.97
C ARG A 52 -6.12 -6.05 -8.05
N GLU A 53 -6.31 -6.60 -6.86
CA GLU A 53 -7.26 -6.08 -5.88
C GLU A 53 -6.84 -4.69 -5.39
N MET A 54 -5.55 -4.47 -5.11
CA MET A 54 -5.04 -3.14 -4.74
C MET A 54 -5.25 -2.12 -5.85
N GLN A 55 -5.01 -2.49 -7.11
CA GLN A 55 -5.28 -1.60 -8.25
C GLN A 55 -6.78 -1.23 -8.34
N ALA A 56 -7.67 -2.19 -8.12
CA ALA A 56 -9.11 -1.96 -8.13
C ALA A 56 -9.54 -1.00 -7.00
N ILE A 57 -9.02 -1.19 -5.78
CA ILE A 57 -9.28 -0.33 -4.62
C ILE A 57 -8.79 1.11 -4.90
N VAL A 58 -7.55 1.26 -5.34
CA VAL A 58 -6.96 2.58 -5.63
C VAL A 58 -7.70 3.28 -6.76
N ALA A 59 -8.07 2.57 -7.84
CA ALA A 59 -8.83 3.14 -8.95
C ALA A 59 -10.23 3.58 -8.53
N LYS A 60 -10.90 2.81 -7.66
CA LYS A 60 -12.27 3.09 -7.17
C LYS A 60 -12.30 4.30 -6.25
N TYR A 61 -11.43 4.36 -5.25
CA TYR A 61 -11.49 5.38 -4.20
C TYR A 61 -10.60 6.58 -4.45
N LYS A 62 -9.61 6.47 -5.33
CA LYS A 62 -8.65 7.55 -5.68
C LYS A 62 -8.08 8.24 -4.44
N PRO A 63 -7.44 7.49 -3.52
CA PRO A 63 -6.97 8.05 -2.27
C PRO A 63 -5.89 9.11 -2.52
N GLU A 64 -5.91 10.14 -1.69
CA GLU A 64 -4.92 11.22 -1.68
C GLU A 64 -3.68 10.85 -0.84
N ALA A 65 -3.81 9.82 0.02
CA ALA A 65 -2.73 9.27 0.84
C ALA A 65 -2.98 7.78 1.10
N ALA A 66 -1.91 6.99 1.15
CA ALA A 66 -1.90 5.62 1.65
C ALA A 66 -1.13 5.57 2.97
N ALA A 67 -1.77 5.09 4.03
CA ALA A 67 -1.19 4.86 5.35
C ALA A 67 -0.93 3.37 5.53
N VAL A 68 0.33 2.96 5.61
CA VAL A 68 0.75 1.56 5.64
C VAL A 68 1.42 1.26 6.98
N GLU A 69 1.02 0.14 7.62
CA GLU A 69 1.72 -0.31 8.81
C GLU A 69 3.12 -0.82 8.46
N GLU A 70 4.12 -0.42 9.27
CA GLU A 70 5.48 -0.94 9.14
C GLU A 70 5.55 -2.39 9.59
N LEU A 71 6.32 -3.20 8.83
CA LEU A 71 6.58 -4.58 9.23
C LEU A 71 7.65 -4.63 10.31
N PHE A 72 7.31 -5.26 11.44
CA PHE A 72 8.28 -5.66 12.43
C PHE A 72 8.57 -7.16 12.30
N PHE A 73 9.77 -7.49 11.90
CA PHE A 73 10.21 -8.89 11.80
C PHE A 73 10.38 -9.48 13.21
N ASN A 74 9.43 -10.27 13.63
CA ASN A 74 9.57 -11.19 14.74
C ASN A 74 10.24 -12.48 14.27
N THR A 75 10.60 -13.37 15.17
CA THR A 75 11.46 -14.55 15.04
C THR A 75 11.21 -15.50 13.85
N ASN A 76 10.11 -15.41 13.09
CA ASN A 76 9.83 -16.31 11.98
C ASN A 76 10.21 -15.69 10.62
N GLN A 77 11.47 -15.87 10.22
CA GLN A 77 12.03 -15.29 9.00
C GLN A 77 11.33 -15.74 7.72
N LYS A 78 10.86 -17.00 7.61
CA LYS A 78 10.19 -17.50 6.38
C LYS A 78 8.88 -16.77 6.10
N THR A 79 8.05 -16.61 7.11
CA THR A 79 6.79 -15.87 6.98
C THR A 79 7.06 -14.38 6.71
N GLY A 80 8.09 -13.82 7.34
CA GLY A 80 8.49 -12.42 7.17
C GLY A 80 8.88 -12.09 5.72
N ILE A 81 9.61 -12.97 5.03
CA ILE A 81 10.01 -12.76 3.63
C ILE A 81 8.77 -12.65 2.73
N ILE A 82 7.84 -13.61 2.82
CA ILE A 82 6.64 -13.63 1.97
C ILE A 82 5.72 -12.42 2.25
N VAL A 83 5.64 -11.99 3.51
CA VAL A 83 4.89 -10.78 3.87
C VAL A 83 5.58 -9.53 3.29
N ALA A 84 6.91 -9.47 3.32
CA ALA A 84 7.67 -8.37 2.72
C ALA A 84 7.50 -8.31 1.19
N GLU A 85 7.43 -9.46 0.50
CA GLU A 85 7.12 -9.53 -0.93
C GLU A 85 5.73 -8.95 -1.22
N SER A 86 4.70 -9.35 -0.46
CA SER A 86 3.34 -8.81 -0.59
C SER A 86 3.31 -7.31 -0.33
N ARG A 87 3.99 -6.86 0.73
CA ARG A 87 4.11 -5.43 1.03
C ARG A 87 4.78 -4.67 -0.11
N GLY A 88 5.82 -5.23 -0.73
CA GLY A 88 6.46 -4.63 -1.92
C GLY A 88 5.47 -4.41 -3.06
N VAL A 89 4.59 -5.38 -3.32
CA VAL A 89 3.52 -5.29 -4.32
C VAL A 89 2.49 -4.20 -3.95
N ILE A 90 2.10 -4.11 -2.68
CA ILE A 90 1.18 -3.08 -2.18
C ILE A 90 1.77 -1.68 -2.39
N LEU A 91 3.03 -1.46 -1.97
CA LEU A 91 3.72 -0.18 -2.15
C LEU A 91 3.86 0.18 -3.63
N LEU A 92 4.21 -0.79 -4.47
CA LEU A 92 4.30 -0.60 -5.93
C LEU A 92 2.95 -0.20 -6.52
N SER A 93 1.86 -0.84 -6.09
CA SER A 93 0.50 -0.52 -6.54
C SER A 93 0.12 0.93 -6.25
N CYS A 94 0.39 1.42 -5.05
CA CYS A 94 0.16 2.81 -4.66
C CYS A 94 1.08 3.77 -5.44
N CYS A 95 2.36 3.42 -5.58
CA CYS A 95 3.35 4.23 -6.30
C CYS A 95 2.99 4.41 -7.78
N LEU A 96 2.62 3.34 -8.49
CA LEU A 96 2.22 3.38 -9.89
C LEU A 96 0.95 4.22 -10.12
N ALA A 97 0.06 4.26 -9.13
CA ALA A 97 -1.13 5.09 -9.14
C ALA A 97 -0.86 6.56 -8.73
N GLY A 98 0.37 6.89 -8.36
CA GLY A 98 0.75 8.25 -7.92
C GLY A 98 0.25 8.60 -6.52
N VAL A 99 -0.16 7.61 -5.70
CA VAL A 99 -0.63 7.83 -4.33
C VAL A 99 0.56 7.97 -3.39
N PRO A 100 0.70 9.08 -2.66
CA PRO A 100 1.73 9.25 -1.63
C PRO A 100 1.58 8.22 -0.51
N ILE A 101 2.70 7.61 -0.10
CA ILE A 101 2.74 6.56 0.92
C ILE A 101 3.35 7.10 2.20
N TYR A 102 2.69 6.81 3.32
CA TYR A 102 3.12 7.15 4.68
C TYR A 102 3.14 5.88 5.51
N GLU A 103 4.23 5.68 6.23
CA GLU A 103 4.46 4.46 7.00
C GLU A 103 4.37 4.77 8.50
N TYR A 104 3.74 3.90 9.25
CA TYR A 104 3.51 4.06 10.68
C TYR A 104 3.86 2.78 11.43
N THR A 105 4.60 2.94 12.52
CA THR A 105 4.87 1.82 13.43
C THR A 105 3.60 1.40 14.18
N PRO A 106 3.49 0.14 14.62
CA PRO A 106 2.38 -0.31 15.47
C PRO A 106 2.19 0.55 16.71
N LEU A 107 3.29 1.07 17.29
CA LEU A 107 3.24 1.96 18.44
C LEU A 107 2.58 3.30 18.11
N GLN A 108 2.91 3.89 16.96
CA GLN A 108 2.31 5.15 16.51
C GLN A 108 0.81 4.97 16.24
N ILE A 109 0.43 3.88 15.56
CA ILE A 109 -0.97 3.55 15.27
C ILE A 109 -1.76 3.41 16.57
N LYS A 110 -1.27 2.60 17.52
CA LYS A 110 -1.92 2.40 18.82
C LYS A 110 -2.05 3.72 19.61
N SER A 111 -0.99 4.51 19.64
CA SER A 111 -1.00 5.81 20.33
C SER A 111 -1.98 6.80 19.70
N ALA A 112 -2.10 6.83 18.37
CA ALA A 112 -2.99 7.71 17.65
C ALA A 112 -4.49 7.35 17.84
N VAL A 113 -4.80 6.06 17.97
CA VAL A 113 -6.19 5.56 18.06
C VAL A 113 -6.64 5.44 19.52
N ALA A 114 -5.82 4.83 20.38
CA ALA A 114 -6.19 4.55 21.77
C ALA A 114 -5.64 5.59 22.77
N GLY A 115 -4.77 6.51 22.32
CA GLY A 115 -4.11 7.47 23.21
C GLY A 115 -2.88 6.92 23.94
N TYR A 116 -2.60 5.61 23.85
CA TYR A 116 -1.45 4.94 24.45
C TYR A 116 -0.99 3.72 23.63
N GLY A 117 0.33 3.44 23.66
CA GLY A 117 0.94 2.45 22.78
C GLY A 117 0.78 0.97 23.19
N ARG A 118 0.14 0.67 24.32
CA ARG A 118 -0.01 -0.71 24.86
C ARG A 118 -1.42 -1.27 24.72
N ALA A 119 -2.28 -0.64 23.92
CA ALA A 119 -3.62 -1.14 23.66
C ALA A 119 -3.57 -2.58 23.10
N ASP A 120 -4.42 -3.44 23.63
CA ASP A 120 -4.58 -4.78 23.10
C ASP A 120 -5.45 -4.79 21.83
N LYS A 121 -5.52 -5.94 21.15
CA LYS A 121 -6.22 -6.05 19.87
C LYS A 121 -7.72 -5.76 20.00
N ASN A 122 -8.37 -6.25 21.05
CA ASN A 122 -9.79 -6.01 21.25
C ASN A 122 -10.09 -4.54 21.51
N GLN A 123 -9.24 -3.88 22.31
CA GLN A 123 -9.33 -2.44 22.57
C GLN A 123 -9.17 -1.64 21.27
N MET A 124 -8.22 -2.01 20.41
CA MET A 124 -8.03 -1.35 19.10
C MET A 124 -9.27 -1.47 18.21
N ILE A 125 -9.85 -2.68 18.09
CA ILE A 125 -11.08 -2.91 17.31
C ILE A 125 -12.23 -2.08 17.85
N GLU A 126 -12.40 -2.03 19.19
CA GLU A 126 -13.43 -1.24 19.85
C GLU A 126 -13.27 0.26 19.57
N MET A 127 -12.05 0.77 19.75
CA MET A 127 -11.73 2.19 19.51
C MET A 127 -11.96 2.58 18.04
N VAL A 128 -11.52 1.77 17.08
CA VAL A 128 -11.77 2.01 15.65
C VAL A 128 -13.27 2.02 15.35
N THR A 129 -14.02 1.05 15.89
CA THR A 129 -15.48 0.95 15.73
C THR A 129 -16.18 2.20 16.23
N GLN A 130 -15.86 2.65 17.44
CA GLN A 130 -16.45 3.85 18.05
C GLN A 130 -16.01 5.11 17.33
N PHE A 131 -14.72 5.21 16.98
CA PHE A 131 -14.14 6.39 16.36
C PHE A 131 -14.75 6.68 14.99
N LEU A 132 -14.95 5.64 14.18
CA LEU A 132 -15.57 5.76 12.88
C LEU A 132 -17.10 5.68 12.91
N GLY A 133 -17.72 5.32 14.05
CA GLY A 133 -19.15 5.16 14.19
C GLY A 133 -19.69 3.98 13.38
N LEU A 134 -18.93 2.90 13.31
CA LEU A 134 -19.33 1.70 12.62
C LEU A 134 -20.47 1.01 13.39
N LYS A 135 -21.42 0.42 12.65
CA LYS A 135 -22.53 -0.35 13.24
C LYS A 135 -22.07 -1.68 13.83
N GLU A 136 -21.05 -2.27 13.22
CA GLU A 136 -20.47 -3.57 13.60
C GLU A 136 -18.95 -3.47 13.62
N LYS A 137 -18.31 -4.37 14.38
CA LYS A 137 -16.86 -4.47 14.44
C LYS A 137 -16.30 -4.93 13.10
N PRO A 138 -15.24 -4.27 12.56
CA PRO A 138 -14.61 -4.70 11.31
C PRO A 138 -14.10 -6.15 11.41
N ARG A 139 -14.28 -6.89 10.35
CA ARG A 139 -13.80 -8.27 10.24
C ARG A 139 -13.27 -8.54 8.83
N PRO A 140 -12.19 -9.34 8.68
CA PRO A 140 -11.32 -9.86 9.75
C PRO A 140 -10.60 -8.73 10.52
N ASP A 141 -9.84 -9.09 11.56
CA ASP A 141 -9.17 -8.11 12.45
C ASP A 141 -8.19 -7.21 11.69
N ASP A 142 -7.52 -7.73 10.65
CA ASP A 142 -6.62 -6.98 9.76
C ASP A 142 -7.32 -5.75 9.13
N THR A 143 -8.63 -5.81 8.96
CA THR A 143 -9.44 -4.67 8.49
C THR A 143 -9.49 -3.55 9.52
N ALA A 144 -9.56 -3.90 10.81
CA ALA A 144 -9.53 -2.91 11.89
C ALA A 144 -8.13 -2.28 12.00
N ASP A 145 -7.07 -3.07 11.82
CA ASP A 145 -5.68 -2.60 11.85
C ASP A 145 -5.42 -1.62 10.68
N ALA A 146 -5.94 -1.93 9.49
CA ALA A 146 -5.89 -1.03 8.34
C ALA A 146 -6.65 0.28 8.57
N LEU A 147 -7.86 0.23 9.13
CA LEU A 147 -8.63 1.44 9.48
C LEU A 147 -7.90 2.26 10.56
N ALA A 148 -7.24 1.59 11.51
CA ALA A 148 -6.42 2.25 12.52
C ALA A 148 -5.23 3.01 11.90
N ALA A 149 -4.58 2.45 10.89
CA ALA A 149 -3.52 3.12 10.14
C ALA A 149 -4.05 4.39 9.41
N ALA A 150 -5.23 4.32 8.81
CA ALA A 150 -5.87 5.47 8.18
C ALA A 150 -6.21 6.57 9.21
N ILE A 151 -6.74 6.22 10.39
CA ILE A 151 -7.00 7.15 11.49
C ILE A 151 -5.70 7.77 11.99
N CYS A 152 -4.65 6.98 12.14
CA CYS A 152 -3.32 7.47 12.52
C CYS A 152 -2.85 8.56 11.56
N HIS A 153 -2.96 8.33 10.24
CA HIS A 153 -2.62 9.34 9.25
C HIS A 153 -3.50 10.58 9.33
N ALA A 154 -4.80 10.44 9.52
CA ALA A 154 -5.71 11.56 9.69
C ALA A 154 -5.29 12.48 10.84
N HIS A 155 -4.85 11.90 11.97
CA HIS A 155 -4.44 12.66 13.14
C HIS A 155 -3.03 13.26 13.05
N THR A 156 -2.09 12.49 12.49
CA THR A 156 -0.67 12.86 12.48
C THR A 156 -0.23 13.48 11.17
N GLY A 157 -0.73 12.98 10.04
CA GLY A 157 -0.29 13.38 8.70
C GLY A 157 -0.62 14.83 8.33
N THR A 158 -1.59 15.45 9.02
CA THR A 158 -2.01 16.84 8.79
C THR A 158 -1.28 17.85 9.67
N SER A 159 -0.48 17.41 10.67
CA SER A 159 0.27 18.33 11.50
C SER A 159 1.50 18.87 10.77
N ARG A 160 1.87 20.16 11.00
CA ARG A 160 3.09 20.75 10.42
C ARG A 160 4.37 19.97 10.79
N LEU A 161 4.39 19.37 11.98
CA LEU A 161 5.48 18.49 12.44
C LEU A 161 5.51 17.19 11.66
N ALA A 162 4.36 16.59 11.36
CA ALA A 162 4.29 15.37 10.56
C ALA A 162 4.76 15.60 9.12
N GLN A 163 4.47 16.75 8.52
CA GLN A 163 5.00 17.12 7.21
C GLN A 163 6.53 17.21 7.18
N TYR A 164 7.15 17.48 8.33
CA TYR A 164 8.60 17.51 8.46
C TYR A 164 9.20 16.11 8.68
N TYR A 165 8.56 15.27 9.50
CA TYR A 165 9.06 13.93 9.86
C TYR A 165 8.58 12.82 8.89
N ASN A 166 7.38 12.96 8.31
CA ASN A 166 6.80 12.00 7.38
C ASN A 166 6.87 12.54 5.94
N ARG A 167 8.03 13.03 5.50
CA ARG A 167 8.20 13.28 4.07
C ARG A 167 7.96 11.95 3.35
N PRO A 168 7.06 11.92 2.34
CA PRO A 168 6.84 10.69 1.59
C PRO A 168 8.18 10.16 1.09
N THR A 169 8.51 8.96 1.51
CA THR A 169 9.79 8.29 1.20
C THR A 169 9.88 7.96 -0.28
N THR A 170 8.78 8.17 -1.03
CA THR A 170 8.67 7.76 -2.42
C THR A 170 8.96 8.90 -3.39
N MET A 171 9.67 8.54 -4.46
CA MET A 171 9.79 9.36 -5.67
C MET A 171 8.46 9.57 -6.40
N ALA A 172 7.30 9.14 -5.87
CA ALA A 172 5.99 9.21 -6.50
C ALA A 172 5.65 10.64 -6.96
N GLY A 173 6.01 11.65 -6.18
CA GLY A 173 5.88 13.06 -6.59
C GLY A 173 6.73 13.45 -7.79
N LYS A 174 7.86 12.77 -8.02
CA LYS A 174 8.75 13.05 -9.18
C LYS A 174 8.31 12.25 -10.42
N ILE A 175 7.79 11.05 -10.25
CA ILE A 175 7.28 10.21 -11.35
C ILE A 175 5.99 10.81 -11.92
N GLY A 176 5.08 11.31 -11.07
CA GLY A 176 3.85 11.98 -11.51
C GLY A 176 4.08 13.30 -12.23
N GLN A 177 5.19 14.01 -11.96
CA GLN A 177 5.59 15.22 -12.70
C GLN A 177 6.33 14.88 -13.99
N ALA A 178 7.10 13.80 -14.04
CA ALA A 178 7.76 13.34 -15.27
C ALA A 178 6.77 12.83 -16.33
N GLY A 179 5.59 12.33 -15.92
CA GLY A 179 4.53 11.91 -16.83
C GLY A 179 3.72 13.05 -17.49
N LYS A 180 3.90 14.30 -17.06
CA LYS A 180 3.29 15.50 -17.69
C LYS A 180 4.21 16.19 -18.69
N GLY A 181 5.49 15.77 -18.76
CA GLY A 181 6.38 16.12 -19.87
C GLY A 181 5.97 15.34 -21.12
N SER A 182 5.80 16.08 -22.22
CA SER A 182 5.37 15.63 -23.54
C SER A 182 5.78 14.19 -23.88
N ARG A 183 4.80 13.38 -24.32
CA ARG A 183 4.97 12.01 -24.86
C ARG A 183 5.92 11.94 -26.08
N SER A 184 6.42 13.08 -26.57
CA SER A 184 7.33 13.18 -27.72
C SER A 184 8.79 12.87 -27.40
N ASP A 185 9.24 12.97 -26.11
CA ASP A 185 10.67 12.87 -25.79
C ASP A 185 11.13 11.48 -25.34
N LEU A 186 10.20 10.53 -25.12
CA LEU A 186 10.51 9.16 -24.70
C LEU A 186 10.64 8.16 -25.84
N ALA A 187 10.18 8.50 -27.04
CA ALA A 187 10.31 7.62 -28.21
C ALA A 187 11.72 7.60 -28.82
N GLY A 188 12.61 8.50 -28.41
CA GLY A 188 13.95 8.66 -28.95
C GLY A 188 15.10 7.97 -28.23
N LYS A 189 14.87 7.32 -27.08
CA LYS A 189 15.97 6.77 -26.24
C LYS A 189 15.86 5.30 -25.85
N VAL A 190 14.89 4.55 -26.34
CA VAL A 190 14.83 3.09 -26.17
C VAL A 190 14.81 2.44 -27.55
N GLY A 191 15.93 2.61 -28.26
CA GLY A 191 16.17 1.94 -29.53
C GLY A 191 17.15 0.81 -29.34
N VAL A 192 16.73 -0.33 -28.81
CA VAL A 192 17.23 -1.66 -29.18
C VAL A 192 16.13 -2.65 -28.80
N SER A 193 15.33 -3.02 -29.80
CA SER A 193 14.34 -4.08 -29.70
C SER A 193 15.04 -5.43 -29.46
N ALA A 194 14.49 -6.23 -28.55
CA ALA A 194 14.93 -7.61 -28.32
C ALA A 194 14.76 -8.50 -29.58
N ALA A 195 14.09 -8.02 -30.62
CA ALA A 195 13.92 -8.70 -31.89
C ALA A 195 15.18 -8.67 -32.76
N ASP A 196 16.04 -7.65 -32.63
CA ASP A 196 17.24 -7.53 -33.48
C ASP A 196 18.41 -8.42 -33.01
N ARG A 197 18.32 -9.05 -31.85
CA ARG A 197 19.36 -9.98 -31.35
C ARG A 197 19.15 -11.45 -31.77
N LEU A 198 18.00 -11.78 -32.32
CA LEU A 198 17.68 -13.17 -32.74
C LEU A 198 18.03 -13.45 -34.20
N THR A 199 18.24 -12.43 -35.03
CA THR A 199 18.61 -12.59 -36.45
C THR A 199 20.11 -12.77 -36.68
N ASP A 200 20.95 -12.43 -35.70
CA ASP A 200 22.41 -12.52 -35.84
C ASP A 200 22.99 -13.89 -35.43
N MET A 201 22.18 -14.78 -34.86
CA MET A 201 22.61 -16.12 -34.43
C MET A 201 22.31 -17.23 -35.42
N THR A 202 21.65 -16.94 -36.55
CA THR A 202 21.32 -17.96 -37.56
C THR A 202 22.19 -17.94 -38.82
N ASN A 203 23.17 -17.03 -38.93
CA ASN A 203 23.95 -16.86 -40.16
C ASN A 203 25.43 -17.25 -40.03
N THR A 204 25.81 -18.10 -39.07
CA THR A 204 27.16 -18.65 -38.95
C THR A 204 27.17 -20.17 -38.93
N LYS A 205 26.54 -20.80 -39.91
CA LYS A 205 26.80 -22.20 -40.29
C LYS A 205 26.60 -22.29 -41.81
N ASP A 206 27.64 -22.02 -42.54
CA ASP A 206 27.97 -22.63 -43.84
C ASP A 206 29.18 -21.91 -44.41
N THR A 207 30.38 -22.32 -44.02
CA THR A 207 31.60 -22.31 -44.86
C THR A 207 32.70 -23.08 -44.10
N ALA A 208 32.70 -24.38 -44.31
CA ALA A 208 33.90 -25.18 -44.16
C ALA A 208 33.80 -26.36 -45.15
N LYS A 209 34.36 -26.16 -46.32
CA LYS A 209 34.99 -27.17 -47.11
C LYS A 209 36.40 -26.76 -47.41
#